data_dfa3c73a853073d6361375348f27923d
#
_entry.id   dfa3c73a853073d6361375348f27923d
#
_cell.length_a   1.000
_cell.length_b   1.000
_cell.length_c   1.000
_cell.angle_alpha   90.00
_cell.angle_beta   90.00
_cell.angle_gamma   90.00
#
_symmetry.space_group_name_H-M   'P 1'
#
loop_
_entity.id
_entity.type
_entity.pdbx_description
1 polymer ?
#
loop_
_entity_poly.entity_id
_entity_poly.type
_entity_poly.pdbx_seq_one_letter_code
_entity_poly.pdbx_strand_id
1 'polypeptide(L)'
;MNDLLGGQIDAMCDSAPTVVPQARAGGIKALVVAQTERIEALKDVPTSSEAGVPEFDVVGWNAFFVPKGTHAPVVEKLNRALADALNDDNVKQRIADIGATLPAPDQRSPAALDAFVKSEIRKWSDVVIAAGASANP
;
A
#
# COMPACT_ATOMS: atom_id res chain seq x y z
N MET A 1 12.31 -6.50 -8.51
CA MET A 1 11.58 -7.07 -9.67
C MET A 1 12.52 -7.61 -10.76
N ASN A 2 13.51 -6.86 -11.25
CA ASN A 2 14.41 -7.34 -12.32
C ASN A 2 15.17 -8.62 -11.94
N ASP A 3 15.63 -8.72 -10.71
CA ASP A 3 16.37 -9.89 -10.23
C ASP A 3 15.49 -11.15 -10.16
N LEU A 4 14.21 -10.99 -9.81
CA LEU A 4 13.24 -12.08 -9.84
C LEU A 4 12.96 -12.54 -11.29
N LEU A 5 12.72 -11.59 -12.19
CA LEU A 5 12.50 -11.89 -13.62
C LEU A 5 13.74 -12.50 -14.29
N GLY A 6 14.92 -12.10 -13.86
CA GLY A 6 16.22 -12.62 -14.32
C GLY A 6 16.66 -13.93 -13.63
N GLY A 7 15.88 -14.47 -12.68
CA GLY A 7 16.20 -15.68 -11.95
C GLY A 7 17.39 -15.55 -10.98
N GLN A 8 17.72 -14.34 -10.56
CA GLN A 8 18.78 -14.09 -9.57
C GLN A 8 18.30 -14.31 -8.13
N ILE A 9 16.99 -14.22 -7.91
CA ILE A 9 16.31 -14.53 -6.65
C ILE A 9 15.08 -15.39 -6.93
N ASP A 10 14.66 -16.21 -5.97
CA ASP A 10 13.56 -17.16 -6.13
C ASP A 10 12.21 -16.59 -5.73
N ALA A 11 12.17 -15.62 -4.82
CA ALA A 11 10.95 -14.98 -4.34
C ALA A 11 11.22 -13.57 -3.83
N MET A 12 10.16 -12.74 -3.81
CA MET A 12 10.21 -11.41 -3.20
C MET A 12 8.83 -11.04 -2.65
N CYS A 13 8.81 -10.09 -1.72
CA CYS A 13 7.62 -9.37 -1.31
C CYS A 13 7.70 -7.94 -1.90
N ASP A 14 6.68 -7.52 -2.63
CA ASP A 14 6.64 -6.21 -3.25
C ASP A 14 5.19 -5.68 -3.28
N SER A 15 5.02 -4.40 -3.60
CA SER A 15 3.72 -3.74 -3.64
C SER A 15 2.87 -4.21 -4.84
N ALA A 16 1.56 -4.25 -4.67
CA ALA A 16 0.63 -4.65 -5.70
C ALA A 16 0.81 -3.85 -7.02
N PRO A 17 1.01 -2.53 -7.03
CA PRO A 17 1.26 -1.78 -8.26
C PRO A 17 2.47 -2.26 -9.08
N THR A 18 3.49 -2.80 -8.41
CA THR A 18 4.67 -3.39 -9.08
C THR A 18 4.40 -4.82 -9.55
N VAL A 19 3.70 -5.61 -8.73
CA VAL A 19 3.47 -7.05 -8.96
C VAL A 19 2.38 -7.31 -9.99
N VAL A 20 1.25 -6.61 -9.93
CA VAL A 20 0.06 -6.88 -10.75
C VAL A 20 0.33 -6.89 -12.24
N PRO A 21 1.03 -5.89 -12.83
CA PRO A 21 1.32 -5.90 -14.26
C PRO A 21 2.17 -7.12 -14.68
N GLN A 22 3.14 -7.50 -13.87
CA GLN A 22 4.05 -8.62 -14.16
C GLN A 22 3.35 -9.98 -14.01
N ALA A 23 2.51 -10.13 -13.00
CA ALA A 23 1.71 -11.33 -12.78
C ALA A 23 0.69 -11.54 -13.92
N ARG A 24 0.00 -10.47 -14.34
CA ARG A 24 -0.93 -10.51 -15.48
C ARG A 24 -0.24 -10.83 -16.81
N ALA A 25 0.99 -10.35 -16.99
CA ALA A 25 1.81 -10.68 -18.16
C ALA A 25 2.39 -12.10 -18.11
N GLY A 26 2.23 -12.84 -17.01
CA GLY A 26 2.78 -14.18 -16.84
C GLY A 26 4.28 -14.22 -16.55
N GLY A 27 4.92 -13.06 -16.30
CA GLY A 27 6.35 -12.97 -16.00
C GLY A 27 6.71 -13.49 -14.62
N ILE A 28 5.77 -13.43 -13.67
CA ILE A 28 5.94 -13.93 -12.30
C ILE A 28 4.66 -14.63 -11.84
N LYS A 29 4.80 -15.48 -10.82
CA LYS A 29 3.67 -16.11 -10.12
C LYS A 29 3.42 -15.38 -8.80
N ALA A 30 2.24 -14.78 -8.65
CA ALA A 30 1.79 -14.28 -7.36
C ALA A 30 1.32 -15.47 -6.49
N LEU A 31 1.81 -15.57 -5.26
CA LEU A 31 1.56 -16.69 -4.36
C LEU A 31 0.53 -16.33 -3.29
N VAL A 32 0.62 -15.14 -2.72
CA VAL A 32 -0.24 -14.68 -1.63
C VAL A 32 -0.33 -13.16 -1.63
N VAL A 33 -1.46 -12.63 -1.20
CA VAL A 33 -1.66 -11.21 -0.92
C VAL A 33 -1.60 -11.02 0.59
N ALA A 34 -0.67 -10.18 1.07
CA ALA A 34 -0.42 -9.94 2.48
C ALA A 34 -1.44 -8.96 3.10
N GLN A 35 -2.73 -9.28 2.99
CA GLN A 35 -3.84 -8.50 3.54
C GLN A 35 -5.06 -9.39 3.78
N THR A 36 -6.07 -8.84 4.47
CA THR A 36 -7.27 -9.57 4.88
C THR A 36 -8.25 -9.87 3.74
N GLU A 37 -8.22 -9.08 2.67
CA GLU A 37 -9.11 -9.21 1.53
C GLU A 37 -8.33 -9.45 0.24
N ARG A 38 -8.92 -10.20 -0.71
CA ARG A 38 -8.33 -10.37 -2.03
C ARG A 38 -8.38 -9.07 -2.81
N ILE A 39 -7.36 -8.81 -3.62
CA ILE A 39 -7.38 -7.68 -4.56
C ILE A 39 -8.02 -8.12 -5.89
N GLU A 40 -8.92 -7.30 -6.42
CA GLU A 40 -9.67 -7.61 -7.65
C GLU A 40 -8.73 -7.86 -8.84
N ALA A 41 -7.61 -7.16 -8.87
CA ALA A 41 -6.61 -7.32 -9.92
C ALA A 41 -5.93 -8.70 -9.93
N LEU A 42 -5.96 -9.44 -8.80
CA LEU A 42 -5.40 -10.80 -8.60
C LEU A 42 -6.37 -11.67 -7.79
N LYS A 43 -7.64 -11.71 -8.19
CA LYS A 43 -8.72 -12.39 -7.47
C LYS A 43 -8.50 -13.88 -7.21
N ASP A 44 -7.67 -14.53 -8.02
CA ASP A 44 -7.36 -15.95 -7.89
C ASP A 44 -6.19 -16.20 -6.91
N VAL A 45 -5.51 -15.15 -6.43
CA VAL A 45 -4.42 -15.24 -5.46
C VAL A 45 -5.00 -15.19 -4.05
N PRO A 46 -4.68 -16.16 -3.18
CA PRO A 46 -5.21 -16.20 -1.82
C PRO A 46 -4.64 -15.07 -0.96
N THR A 47 -5.39 -14.68 0.06
CA THR A 47 -4.90 -13.80 1.13
C THR A 47 -3.96 -14.58 2.06
N SER A 48 -3.21 -13.85 2.88
CA SER A 48 -2.38 -14.44 3.94
C SER A 48 -3.19 -15.30 4.91
N SER A 49 -4.39 -14.86 5.27
CA SER A 49 -5.29 -15.64 6.12
C SER A 49 -5.74 -16.95 5.46
N GLU A 50 -6.12 -16.91 4.18
CA GLU A 50 -6.48 -18.10 3.41
C GLU A 50 -5.30 -19.06 3.20
N ALA A 51 -4.08 -18.52 3.16
CA ALA A 51 -2.84 -19.29 3.07
C ALA A 51 -2.33 -19.84 4.41
N GLY A 52 -3.05 -19.60 5.52
CA GLY A 52 -2.71 -20.12 6.85
C GLY A 52 -1.69 -19.30 7.63
N VAL A 53 -1.45 -18.05 7.24
CA VAL A 53 -0.54 -17.11 7.91
C VAL A 53 -1.24 -15.76 8.20
N PRO A 54 -2.30 -15.77 9.02
CA PRO A 54 -3.14 -14.59 9.25
C PRO A 54 -2.39 -13.40 9.88
N GLU A 55 -1.28 -13.66 10.57
CA GLU A 55 -0.45 -12.60 11.16
C GLU A 55 0.35 -11.81 10.11
N PHE A 56 0.46 -12.34 8.88
CA PHE A 56 1.14 -11.67 7.78
C PHE A 56 0.18 -10.68 7.10
N ASP A 57 -0.14 -9.59 7.81
CA ASP A 57 -0.94 -8.48 7.33
C ASP A 57 -0.04 -7.24 7.16
N VAL A 58 0.43 -7.07 5.92
CA VAL A 58 1.38 -6.02 5.53
C VAL A 58 0.83 -5.26 4.33
N VAL A 59 0.15 -4.16 4.59
CA VAL A 59 -0.40 -3.29 3.55
C VAL A 59 0.52 -2.10 3.35
N GLY A 60 1.07 -1.98 2.13
CA GLY A 60 1.78 -0.77 1.70
C GLY A 60 0.80 0.37 1.45
N TRP A 61 1.19 1.60 1.78
CA TRP A 61 0.36 2.77 1.58
C TRP A 61 1.15 3.96 1.02
N ASN A 62 0.46 4.87 0.34
CA ASN A 62 1.00 6.09 -0.19
C ASN A 62 0.17 7.27 0.29
N ALA A 63 0.82 8.38 0.62
CA ALA A 63 0.17 9.59 1.08
C ALA A 63 0.87 10.85 0.54
N PHE A 64 0.13 11.96 0.51
CA PHE A 64 0.65 13.27 0.18
C PHE A 64 0.99 14.03 1.45
N PHE A 65 2.20 14.57 1.50
CA PHE A 65 2.68 15.40 2.59
C PHE A 65 3.07 16.78 2.08
N VAL A 66 3.00 17.76 2.95
CA VAL A 66 3.45 19.14 2.71
C VAL A 66 4.52 19.53 3.74
N PRO A 67 5.39 20.50 3.47
CA PRO A 67 6.36 20.98 4.43
C PRO A 67 5.72 21.44 5.73
N LYS A 68 6.45 21.26 6.84
CA LYS A 68 6.02 21.77 8.16
C LYS A 68 5.82 23.29 8.08
N GLY A 69 4.71 23.78 8.62
CA GLY A 69 4.37 25.21 8.62
C GLY A 69 3.61 25.68 7.38
N THR A 70 3.23 24.78 6.47
CA THR A 70 2.33 25.13 5.37
C THR A 70 0.99 25.66 5.93
N HIS A 71 0.54 26.82 5.43
CA HIS A 71 -0.66 27.49 5.90
C HIS A 71 -1.91 26.61 5.74
N ALA A 72 -2.77 26.56 6.77
CA ALA A 72 -3.96 25.72 6.80
C ALA A 72 -4.87 25.86 5.54
N PRO A 73 -5.15 27.05 5.01
CA PRO A 73 -5.95 27.19 3.78
C PRO A 73 -5.33 26.51 2.56
N VAL A 74 -4.00 26.41 2.49
CA VAL A 74 -3.30 25.69 1.40
C VAL A 74 -3.50 24.19 1.58
N VAL A 75 -3.31 23.67 2.79
CA VAL A 75 -3.54 22.24 3.11
C VAL A 75 -4.98 21.85 2.78
N GLU A 76 -5.95 22.65 3.19
CA GLU A 76 -7.37 22.41 2.91
C GLU A 76 -7.69 22.42 1.40
N LYS A 77 -7.09 23.34 0.65
CA LYS A 77 -7.28 23.41 -0.81
C LYS A 77 -6.70 22.17 -1.50
N LEU A 78 -5.49 21.73 -1.10
CA LEU A 78 -4.87 20.52 -1.62
C LEU A 78 -5.67 19.26 -1.26
N ASN A 79 -6.14 19.17 -0.02
CA ASN A 79 -6.94 18.03 0.42
C ASN A 79 -8.27 17.94 -0.35
N ARG A 80 -8.96 19.06 -0.60
CA ARG A 80 -10.17 19.08 -1.43
C ARG A 80 -9.87 18.63 -2.86
N ALA A 81 -8.83 19.19 -3.49
CA ALA A 81 -8.44 18.79 -4.84
C ALA A 81 -8.09 17.30 -4.95
N LEU A 82 -7.41 16.75 -3.93
CA LEU A 82 -7.14 15.33 -3.86
C LEU A 82 -8.43 14.51 -3.69
N ALA A 83 -9.34 14.93 -2.81
CA ALA A 83 -10.63 14.28 -2.62
C ALA A 83 -11.47 14.26 -3.91
N ASP A 84 -11.49 15.37 -4.65
CA ASP A 84 -12.17 15.47 -5.94
C ASP A 84 -11.54 14.49 -6.97
N ALA A 85 -10.21 14.46 -7.05
CA ALA A 85 -9.50 13.53 -7.92
C ALA A 85 -9.79 12.05 -7.56
N LEU A 86 -9.82 11.71 -6.27
CA LEU A 86 -10.13 10.34 -5.81
C LEU A 86 -11.61 9.96 -5.98
N ASN A 87 -12.48 10.91 -6.28
CA ASN A 87 -13.88 10.66 -6.63
C ASN A 87 -14.10 10.52 -8.13
N ASP A 88 -13.14 10.88 -8.98
CA ASP A 88 -13.19 10.68 -10.43
C ASP A 88 -13.13 9.18 -10.78
N ASP A 89 -14.05 8.73 -11.63
CA ASP A 89 -14.19 7.30 -11.95
C ASP A 89 -13.00 6.75 -12.76
N ASN A 90 -12.37 7.58 -13.61
CA ASN A 90 -11.16 7.16 -14.32
C ASN A 90 -9.98 6.98 -13.36
N VAL A 91 -9.87 7.84 -12.34
CA VAL A 91 -8.84 7.71 -11.30
C VAL A 91 -9.07 6.44 -10.48
N LYS A 92 -10.31 6.21 -10.04
CA LYS A 92 -10.69 4.98 -9.32
C LYS A 92 -10.33 3.73 -10.12
N GLN A 93 -10.70 3.71 -11.40
CA GLN A 93 -10.42 2.57 -12.27
C GLN A 93 -8.91 2.32 -12.41
N ARG A 94 -8.13 3.37 -12.66
CA ARG A 94 -6.65 3.24 -12.79
C ARG A 94 -5.99 2.73 -11.51
N ILE A 95 -6.47 3.18 -10.35
CA ILE A 95 -5.98 2.71 -9.04
C ILE A 95 -6.32 1.23 -8.84
N ALA A 96 -7.55 0.82 -9.16
CA ALA A 96 -7.97 -0.58 -9.10
C ALA A 96 -7.17 -1.47 -10.08
N ASP A 97 -6.91 -0.99 -11.29
CA ASP A 97 -6.18 -1.74 -12.33
C ASP A 97 -4.76 -2.13 -11.90
N ILE A 98 -4.12 -1.31 -11.08
CA ILE A 98 -2.80 -1.60 -10.52
C ILE A 98 -2.87 -2.34 -9.17
N GLY A 99 -4.06 -2.78 -8.76
CA GLY A 99 -4.25 -3.53 -7.52
C GLY A 99 -4.16 -2.70 -6.24
N ALA A 100 -4.24 -1.37 -6.34
CA ALA A 100 -4.33 -0.49 -5.18
C ALA A 100 -5.79 -0.23 -4.80
N THR A 101 -6.02 0.07 -3.51
CA THR A 101 -7.33 0.42 -2.97
C THR A 101 -7.36 1.85 -2.49
N LEU A 102 -8.54 2.47 -2.53
CA LEU A 102 -8.73 3.82 -2.01
C LEU A 102 -9.15 3.77 -0.54
N PRO A 103 -8.63 4.68 0.30
CA PRO A 103 -9.13 4.82 1.67
C PRO A 103 -10.60 5.24 1.66
N ALA A 104 -11.35 4.85 2.68
CA ALA A 104 -12.73 5.29 2.88
C ALA A 104 -12.80 6.82 3.00
N PRO A 105 -13.92 7.47 2.62
CA PRO A 105 -14.02 8.94 2.60
C PRO A 105 -13.68 9.62 3.93
N ASP A 106 -14.03 9.01 5.05
CA ASP A 106 -13.74 9.50 6.41
C ASP A 106 -12.26 9.41 6.77
N GLN A 107 -11.49 8.58 6.08
CA GLN A 107 -10.05 8.41 6.26
C GLN A 107 -9.20 9.38 5.41
N ARG A 108 -9.82 10.23 4.58
CA ARG A 108 -9.11 11.10 3.61
C ARG A 108 -8.78 12.49 4.16
N SER A 109 -9.02 12.74 5.44
CA SER A 109 -8.68 14.03 6.06
C SER A 109 -7.22 14.11 6.51
N PRO A 110 -6.63 15.32 6.61
CA PRO A 110 -5.28 15.49 7.18
C PRO A 110 -5.17 14.94 8.60
N ALA A 111 -6.21 15.07 9.42
CA ALA A 111 -6.22 14.54 10.78
C ALA A 111 -6.26 13.01 10.81
N ALA A 112 -7.03 12.38 9.92
CA ALA A 112 -7.07 10.93 9.80
C ALA A 112 -5.70 10.37 9.36
N LEU A 113 -5.04 11.05 8.38
CA LEU A 113 -3.70 10.66 7.96
C LEU A 113 -2.67 10.79 9.09
N ASP A 114 -2.70 11.89 9.87
CA ASP A 114 -1.80 12.07 11.02
C ASP A 114 -1.97 10.95 12.06
N ALA A 115 -3.21 10.60 12.38
CA ALA A 115 -3.51 9.50 13.31
C ALA A 115 -3.03 8.15 12.75
N PHE A 116 -3.26 7.89 11.47
CA PHE A 116 -2.83 6.69 10.78
C PHE A 116 -1.30 6.56 10.78
N VAL A 117 -0.57 7.60 10.38
CA VAL A 117 0.91 7.60 10.38
C VAL A 117 1.46 7.31 11.78
N LYS A 118 0.89 7.92 12.81
CA LYS A 118 1.31 7.66 14.20
C LYS A 118 1.06 6.20 14.63
N SER A 119 -0.01 5.58 14.16
CA SER A 119 -0.28 4.16 14.42
C SER A 119 0.69 3.24 13.69
N GLU A 120 0.97 3.53 12.42
CA GLU A 120 1.94 2.79 11.62
C GLU A 120 3.36 2.87 12.19
N ILE A 121 3.79 4.06 12.62
CA ILE A 121 5.10 4.22 13.29
C ILE A 121 5.19 3.32 14.52
N ARG A 122 4.16 3.27 15.36
CA ARG A 122 4.16 2.38 16.53
C ARG A 122 4.23 0.90 16.12
N LYS A 123 3.32 0.47 15.21
CA LYS A 123 3.26 -0.90 14.70
C LYS A 123 4.65 -1.36 14.19
N TRP A 124 5.24 -0.58 13.31
CA TRP A 124 6.51 -0.95 12.68
C TRP A 124 7.73 -0.81 13.60
N SER A 125 7.72 0.12 14.56
CA SER A 125 8.79 0.22 15.55
C SER A 125 8.97 -1.07 16.32
N ASP A 126 7.88 -1.67 16.78
CA ASP A 126 7.92 -2.93 17.52
C ASP A 126 8.45 -4.08 16.65
N VAL A 127 8.00 -4.15 15.39
CA VAL A 127 8.47 -5.17 14.44
C VAL A 127 9.96 -5.02 14.13
N VAL A 128 10.43 -3.80 13.87
CA VAL A 128 11.84 -3.50 13.58
C VAL A 128 12.74 -3.86 14.77
N ILE A 129 12.30 -3.52 15.99
CA ILE A 129 13.03 -3.88 17.22
C ILE A 129 13.10 -5.41 17.38
N ALA A 130 11.97 -6.10 17.22
CA ALA A 130 11.90 -7.55 17.34
C ALA A 130 12.76 -8.28 16.29
N ALA A 131 12.84 -7.73 15.08
CA ALA A 131 13.68 -8.25 13.99
C ALA A 131 15.18 -7.93 14.16
N GLY A 132 15.58 -7.14 15.16
CA GLY A 132 16.95 -6.67 15.32
C GLY A 132 17.43 -5.74 14.20
N ALA A 133 16.50 -5.23 13.38
CA ALA A 133 16.77 -4.31 12.29
C ALA A 133 16.80 -2.87 12.84
N SER A 134 17.93 -2.47 13.40
CA SER A 134 18.18 -1.07 13.78
C SER A 134 18.54 -0.28 12.52
N ALA A 135 17.78 0.74 12.19
CA ALA A 135 18.28 1.80 11.32
C ALA A 135 19.42 2.48 12.08
N ASN A 136 20.67 2.19 11.74
CA ASN A 136 21.79 2.98 12.23
C ASN A 136 21.56 4.43 11.77
N PRO A 137 21.65 5.40 12.71
CA PRO A 137 21.52 6.82 12.37
C PRO A 137 22.65 7.28 11.47
#